data_c0b5c7a53c4ad75c5bd095538f2afc4a
#
_entry.id   c0b5c7a53c4ad75c5bd095538f2afc4a
#
_cell.length_a   1.000
_cell.length_b   1.000
_cell.length_c   1.000
_cell.angle_alpha   90.00
_cell.angle_beta   90.00
_cell.angle_gamma   90.00
#
_symmetry.space_group_name_H-M   'P 1'
#
loop_
_entity.id
_entity.type
_entity.pdbx_description
1 polymer ?
#
loop_
_entity_poly.entity_id
_entity_poly.type
_entity_poly.pdbx_seq_one_letter_code
_entity_poly.pdbx_strand_id
1 'polypeptide(L)'
;MQNESHLEFYRRWHRLSKPYIRWQFEQFRPFIGRRVADVGCGLGNYTELLADRDFYMGIDLDEELLAELRNVHGKRPNVQTARLDITKPELKEKLTANKVDTVLCVNVVEHIEQDAFAVRNMVDAMPGGGHVCLLMPALPFLFGTLDELDGHYRRYTRRTMGALFDGLPGRVVKLYYFNLIGVPGWFVKGRVLKQRRHTNDNYAIMNALLPVVRPLENLISPPLGMSVIGIFRKD
;
A
#
# COMPACT_ATOMS: atom_id res chain seq x y z
N MET A 1 10.67 -28.03 -9.52
CA MET A 1 10.55 -26.94 -8.53
C MET A 1 9.11 -26.96 -8.05
N GLN A 2 8.87 -27.19 -6.76
CA GLN A 2 7.53 -27.21 -6.19
C GLN A 2 6.87 -25.85 -6.49
N ASN A 3 5.64 -25.86 -6.97
CA ASN A 3 4.82 -24.64 -7.10
C ASN A 3 4.61 -24.09 -5.69
N GLU A 4 5.25 -22.96 -5.37
CA GLU A 4 5.01 -22.23 -4.14
C GLU A 4 3.52 -21.85 -4.09
N SER A 5 2.84 -22.15 -3.00
CA SER A 5 1.45 -21.73 -2.83
C SER A 5 1.35 -20.21 -2.68
N HIS A 6 0.16 -19.67 -2.95
CA HIS A 6 -0.12 -18.23 -2.80
C HIS A 6 0.24 -17.72 -1.38
N LEU A 7 -0.20 -18.43 -0.36
CA LEU A 7 0.09 -18.10 1.03
C LEU A 7 1.60 -18.18 1.37
N GLU A 8 2.30 -19.19 0.85
CA GLU A 8 3.76 -19.30 1.04
C GLU A 8 4.52 -18.14 0.40
N PHE A 9 4.09 -17.71 -0.81
CA PHE A 9 4.63 -16.52 -1.47
C PHE A 9 4.47 -15.29 -0.58
N TYR A 10 3.27 -15.02 -0.05
CA TYR A 10 3.01 -13.87 0.81
C TYR A 10 3.78 -13.93 2.14
N ARG A 11 3.88 -15.11 2.78
CA ARG A 11 4.69 -15.32 3.99
C ARG A 11 6.17 -15.03 3.75
N ARG A 12 6.71 -15.52 2.63
CA ARG A 12 8.08 -15.27 2.22
C ARG A 12 8.31 -13.79 1.93
N TRP A 13 7.43 -13.18 1.15
CA TRP A 13 7.47 -11.77 0.82
C TRP A 13 7.43 -10.89 2.08
N HIS A 14 6.47 -11.11 2.96
CA HIS A 14 6.35 -10.39 4.23
C HIS A 14 7.64 -10.46 5.05
N ARG A 15 8.18 -11.67 5.23
CA ARG A 15 9.42 -11.89 6.00
C ARG A 15 10.62 -11.14 5.41
N LEU A 16 10.80 -11.20 4.09
CA LEU A 16 11.94 -10.60 3.41
C LEU A 16 11.82 -9.09 3.25
N SER A 17 10.59 -8.56 3.22
CA SER A 17 10.33 -7.13 2.97
C SER A 17 10.19 -6.29 4.25
N LYS A 18 10.30 -6.87 5.45
CA LYS A 18 10.11 -6.14 6.72
C LYS A 18 10.83 -4.80 6.81
N PRO A 19 12.13 -4.66 6.43
CA PRO A 19 12.81 -3.36 6.47
C PRO A 19 12.19 -2.35 5.49
N TYR A 20 11.79 -2.81 4.30
CA TYR A 20 11.16 -1.98 3.28
C TYR A 20 9.73 -1.55 3.71
N ILE A 21 8.94 -2.47 4.26
CA ILE A 21 7.60 -2.18 4.82
C ILE A 21 7.70 -1.12 5.92
N ARG A 22 8.72 -1.21 6.79
CA ARG A 22 8.96 -0.20 7.84
C ARG A 22 9.30 1.16 7.24
N TRP A 23 10.12 1.20 6.19
CA TRP A 23 10.44 2.45 5.49
C TRP A 23 9.23 3.08 4.80
N GLN A 24 8.37 2.27 4.17
CA GLN A 24 7.07 2.73 3.64
C GLN A 24 6.19 3.31 4.75
N PHE A 25 6.07 2.60 5.88
CA PHE A 25 5.25 3.03 7.01
C PHE A 25 5.68 4.39 7.57
N GLU A 26 6.96 4.68 7.63
CA GLU A 26 7.48 5.96 8.10
C GLU A 26 7.00 7.14 7.28
N GLN A 27 6.72 6.93 5.98
CA GLN A 27 6.18 7.97 5.11
C GLN A 27 4.75 8.38 5.53
N PHE A 28 4.00 7.44 6.09
CA PHE A 28 2.62 7.64 6.52
C PHE A 28 2.49 8.03 7.99
N ARG A 29 3.44 7.66 8.82
CA ARG A 29 3.39 7.79 10.28
C ARG A 29 2.88 9.15 10.78
N PRO A 30 3.28 10.31 10.21
CA PRO A 30 2.79 11.62 10.65
C PRO A 30 1.29 11.88 10.41
N PHE A 31 0.65 11.07 9.55
CA PHE A 31 -0.73 11.24 9.10
C PHE A 31 -1.67 10.15 9.63
N ILE A 32 -1.12 9.17 10.34
CA ILE A 32 -1.89 8.05 10.88
C ILE A 32 -2.49 8.45 12.21
N GLY A 33 -3.81 8.43 12.29
CA GLY A 33 -4.58 8.70 13.48
C GLY A 33 -4.65 7.51 14.45
N ARG A 34 -5.72 7.43 15.22
CA ARG A 34 -5.87 6.41 16.26
C ARG A 34 -6.66 5.18 15.81
N ARG A 35 -7.48 5.31 14.77
CA ARG A 35 -8.39 4.26 14.29
C ARG A 35 -8.18 4.02 12.81
N VAL A 36 -7.43 2.97 12.49
CA VAL A 36 -6.86 2.76 11.16
C VAL A 36 -7.54 1.59 10.44
N ALA A 37 -7.90 1.79 9.17
CA ALA A 37 -8.18 0.72 8.23
C ALA A 37 -7.00 0.54 7.27
N ASP A 38 -6.50 -0.68 7.19
CA ASP A 38 -5.44 -1.11 6.28
C ASP A 38 -6.08 -1.89 5.13
N VAL A 39 -6.19 -1.25 3.99
CA VAL A 39 -6.85 -1.76 2.79
C VAL A 39 -5.85 -2.52 1.93
N GLY A 40 -6.17 -3.76 1.56
CA GLY A 40 -5.24 -4.70 0.94
C GLY A 40 -4.18 -5.14 1.94
N CYS A 41 -4.59 -5.42 3.18
CA CYS A 41 -3.69 -5.68 4.29
C CYS A 41 -2.83 -6.94 4.12
N GLY A 42 -3.22 -7.86 3.24
CA GLY A 42 -2.58 -9.16 3.08
C GLY A 42 -2.47 -9.90 4.41
N LEU A 43 -1.26 -10.30 4.78
CA LEU A 43 -0.96 -10.95 6.07
C LEU A 43 -0.90 -9.98 7.27
N GLY A 44 -1.25 -8.71 7.09
CA GLY A 44 -1.15 -7.69 8.12
C GLY A 44 0.24 -7.04 8.17
N ASN A 45 0.72 -6.56 7.03
CA ASN A 45 2.07 -6.01 6.88
C ASN A 45 2.36 -4.86 7.84
N TYR A 46 1.34 -4.08 8.20
CA TYR A 46 1.46 -2.92 9.10
C TYR A 46 0.89 -3.16 10.49
N THR A 47 0.29 -4.33 10.76
CA THR A 47 -0.40 -4.61 12.04
C THR A 47 0.51 -4.45 13.25
N GLU A 48 1.76 -4.89 13.18
CA GLU A 48 2.74 -4.74 14.27
C GLU A 48 3.12 -3.26 14.50
N LEU A 49 3.22 -2.49 13.41
CA LEU A 49 3.60 -1.08 13.43
C LEU A 49 2.44 -0.18 13.90
N LEU A 50 1.23 -0.72 13.93
CA LEU A 50 -0.02 -0.07 14.36
C LEU A 50 -0.55 -0.65 15.68
N ALA A 51 0.26 -1.41 16.39
CA ALA A 51 -0.16 -2.12 17.60
C ALA A 51 -0.58 -1.20 18.77
N ASP A 52 -0.10 0.06 18.76
CA ASP A 52 -0.40 1.11 19.74
C ASP A 52 -1.66 1.93 19.38
N ARG A 53 -2.35 1.60 18.30
CA ARG A 53 -3.58 2.28 17.89
C ARG A 53 -4.78 1.76 18.66
N ASP A 54 -5.79 2.64 18.82
CA ASP A 54 -7.02 2.26 19.53
C ASP A 54 -7.83 1.23 18.77
N PHE A 55 -7.67 1.21 17.43
CA PHE A 55 -8.36 0.29 16.55
C PHE A 55 -7.57 0.08 15.25
N TYR A 56 -7.47 -1.16 14.82
CA TYR A 56 -6.95 -1.57 13.52
C TYR A 56 -7.94 -2.51 12.83
N MET A 57 -8.23 -2.23 11.57
CA MET A 57 -9.03 -3.11 10.72
C MET A 57 -8.25 -3.48 9.46
N GLY A 58 -7.85 -4.75 9.35
CA GLY A 58 -7.32 -5.30 8.11
C GLY A 58 -8.46 -5.63 7.15
N ILE A 59 -8.41 -5.08 5.95
CA ILE A 59 -9.39 -5.30 4.87
C ILE A 59 -8.67 -5.94 3.69
N ASP A 60 -9.19 -7.07 3.21
CA ASP A 60 -8.68 -7.75 2.02
C ASP A 60 -9.82 -8.51 1.34
N LEU A 61 -9.63 -8.93 0.08
CA LEU A 61 -10.54 -9.83 -0.62
C LEU A 61 -10.19 -11.29 -0.38
N ASP A 62 -8.94 -11.56 -0.02
CA ASP A 62 -8.42 -12.91 0.18
C ASP A 62 -8.65 -13.37 1.62
N GLU A 63 -9.57 -14.30 1.79
CA GLU A 63 -9.93 -14.86 3.09
C GLU A 63 -8.81 -15.71 3.71
N GLU A 64 -7.94 -16.33 2.89
CA GLU A 64 -6.80 -17.12 3.40
C GLU A 64 -5.77 -16.20 4.07
N LEU A 65 -5.48 -15.03 3.46
CA LEU A 65 -4.59 -14.04 4.05
C LEU A 65 -5.18 -13.42 5.31
N LEU A 66 -6.48 -13.12 5.33
CA LEU A 66 -7.18 -12.62 6.51
C LEU A 66 -7.20 -13.65 7.66
N ALA A 67 -7.36 -14.93 7.33
CA ALA A 67 -7.30 -16.01 8.33
C ALA A 67 -5.92 -16.07 9.00
N GLU A 68 -4.85 -15.91 8.21
CA GLU A 68 -3.48 -15.87 8.75
C GLU A 68 -3.27 -14.63 9.63
N LEU A 69 -3.75 -13.47 9.23
CA LEU A 69 -3.71 -12.27 10.06
C LEU A 69 -4.42 -12.50 11.40
N ARG A 70 -5.61 -13.12 11.39
CA ARG A 70 -6.35 -13.46 12.60
C ARG A 70 -5.58 -14.46 13.48
N ASN A 71 -4.94 -15.47 12.89
CA ASN A 71 -4.14 -16.44 13.62
C ASN A 71 -2.99 -15.78 14.39
N VAL A 72 -2.30 -14.81 13.75
CA VAL A 72 -1.14 -14.14 14.33
C VAL A 72 -1.53 -13.04 15.31
N HIS A 73 -2.53 -12.22 14.95
CA HIS A 73 -2.86 -10.98 15.65
C HIS A 73 -4.27 -10.92 16.26
N GLY A 74 -5.14 -11.88 15.96
CA GLY A 74 -6.56 -11.83 16.36
C GLY A 74 -6.83 -11.91 17.89
N LYS A 75 -5.81 -12.26 18.70
CA LYS A 75 -5.91 -12.17 20.16
C LYS A 75 -5.83 -10.72 20.70
N ARG A 76 -5.44 -9.76 19.88
CA ARG A 76 -5.39 -8.34 20.27
C ARG A 76 -6.81 -7.76 20.18
N PRO A 77 -7.34 -7.17 21.25
CA PRO A 77 -8.73 -6.70 21.29
C PRO A 77 -9.00 -5.54 20.32
N ASN A 78 -7.95 -4.82 19.92
CA ASN A 78 -8.03 -3.70 18.99
C ASN A 78 -7.87 -4.10 17.52
N VAL A 79 -7.66 -5.38 17.20
CA VAL A 79 -7.46 -5.88 15.83
C VAL A 79 -8.73 -6.56 15.33
N GLN A 80 -9.23 -6.11 14.21
CA GLN A 80 -10.32 -6.73 13.47
C GLN A 80 -9.92 -6.98 12.02
N THR A 81 -10.64 -7.87 11.36
CA THR A 81 -10.50 -8.11 9.91
C THR A 81 -11.86 -8.07 9.24
N ALA A 82 -11.88 -7.69 7.98
CA ALA A 82 -13.09 -7.71 7.17
C ALA A 82 -12.75 -8.08 5.73
N ARG A 83 -13.51 -9.03 5.17
CA ARG A 83 -13.46 -9.31 3.74
C ARG A 83 -14.39 -8.33 3.03
N LEU A 84 -13.83 -7.29 2.40
CA LEU A 84 -14.59 -6.22 1.76
C LEU A 84 -13.96 -5.81 0.42
N ASP A 85 -14.81 -5.60 -0.56
CA ASP A 85 -14.45 -4.94 -1.82
C ASP A 85 -14.58 -3.43 -1.64
N ILE A 86 -13.48 -2.70 -1.84
CA ILE A 86 -13.44 -1.24 -1.67
C ILE A 86 -14.22 -0.46 -2.73
N THR A 87 -14.68 -1.13 -3.77
CA THR A 87 -15.59 -0.56 -4.77
C THR A 87 -17.07 -0.67 -4.36
N LYS A 88 -17.36 -1.22 -3.18
CA LYS A 88 -18.73 -1.44 -2.72
C LYS A 88 -19.09 -0.48 -1.58
N PRO A 89 -20.40 -0.15 -1.43
CA PRO A 89 -20.87 0.78 -0.40
C PRO A 89 -20.62 0.30 1.03
N GLU A 90 -20.51 -1.02 1.24
CA GLU A 90 -20.25 -1.65 2.54
C GLU A 90 -18.94 -1.15 3.17
N LEU A 91 -17.97 -0.71 2.37
CA LEU A 91 -16.75 -0.09 2.87
C LEU A 91 -17.08 1.11 3.75
N LYS A 92 -17.88 2.06 3.21
CA LYS A 92 -18.26 3.29 3.92
C LYS A 92 -18.98 2.99 5.22
N GLU A 93 -19.96 2.09 5.19
CA GLU A 93 -20.74 1.68 6.37
C GLU A 93 -19.81 1.12 7.44
N LYS A 94 -18.90 0.20 7.05
CA LYS A 94 -17.99 -0.46 7.98
C LYS A 94 -16.99 0.52 8.62
N LEU A 95 -16.38 1.39 7.81
CA LEU A 95 -15.41 2.37 8.30
C LEU A 95 -16.07 3.41 9.22
N THR A 96 -17.26 3.90 8.84
CA THR A 96 -18.03 4.87 9.64
C THR A 96 -18.46 4.27 10.98
N ALA A 97 -19.04 3.05 10.99
CA ALA A 97 -19.47 2.36 12.20
C ALA A 97 -18.31 2.15 13.20
N ASN A 98 -17.10 1.94 12.69
CA ASN A 98 -15.89 1.79 13.51
C ASN A 98 -15.14 3.10 13.75
N LYS A 99 -15.68 4.24 13.35
CA LYS A 99 -15.09 5.58 13.53
C LYS A 99 -13.64 5.63 13.04
N VAL A 100 -13.37 5.00 11.89
CA VAL A 100 -12.04 5.00 11.28
C VAL A 100 -11.67 6.43 10.90
N ASP A 101 -10.49 6.88 11.28
CA ASP A 101 -9.96 8.22 11.00
C ASP A 101 -8.84 8.22 9.96
N THR A 102 -8.32 7.04 9.64
CA THR A 102 -7.25 6.89 8.65
C THR A 102 -7.44 5.63 7.83
N VAL A 103 -7.38 5.77 6.51
CA VAL A 103 -7.23 4.66 5.57
C VAL A 103 -5.77 4.63 5.11
N LEU A 104 -5.13 3.47 5.25
CA LEU A 104 -3.86 3.13 4.64
C LEU A 104 -4.14 2.16 3.50
N CYS A 105 -3.69 2.46 2.28
CA CYS A 105 -3.92 1.64 1.09
C CYS A 105 -2.63 1.62 0.25
N VAL A 106 -1.96 0.47 0.26
CA VAL A 106 -0.62 0.30 -0.31
C VAL A 106 -0.61 -0.79 -1.35
N ASN A 107 -0.32 -0.43 -2.59
CA ASN A 107 -0.30 -1.33 -3.74
C ASN A 107 -1.60 -2.13 -3.91
N VAL A 108 -2.73 -1.42 -4.00
CA VAL A 108 -4.06 -2.00 -4.19
C VAL A 108 -4.81 -1.34 -5.35
N VAL A 109 -4.78 0.00 -5.42
CA VAL A 109 -5.61 0.76 -6.36
C VAL A 109 -5.25 0.46 -7.82
N GLU A 110 -3.99 0.13 -8.09
CA GLU A 110 -3.50 -0.31 -9.41
C GLU A 110 -4.15 -1.60 -9.93
N HIS A 111 -4.72 -2.41 -9.04
CA HIS A 111 -5.45 -3.63 -9.39
C HIS A 111 -6.94 -3.39 -9.65
N ILE A 112 -7.40 -2.15 -9.54
CA ILE A 112 -8.81 -1.78 -9.71
C ILE A 112 -8.98 -0.99 -11.00
N GLU A 113 -9.84 -1.50 -11.88
CA GLU A 113 -10.10 -0.82 -13.14
C GLU A 113 -10.71 0.57 -12.93
N GLN A 114 -11.66 0.68 -11.99
CA GLN A 114 -12.33 1.93 -11.60
C GLN A 114 -11.64 2.57 -10.38
N ASP A 115 -10.36 2.88 -10.50
CA ASP A 115 -9.50 3.38 -9.44
C ASP A 115 -10.02 4.68 -8.78
N ALA A 116 -10.49 5.64 -9.58
CA ALA A 116 -11.06 6.90 -9.07
C ALA A 116 -12.30 6.66 -8.18
N PHE A 117 -13.12 5.66 -8.52
CA PHE A 117 -14.28 5.30 -7.71
C PHE A 117 -13.85 4.67 -6.37
N ALA A 118 -12.87 3.78 -6.38
CA ALA A 118 -12.32 3.19 -5.17
C ALA A 118 -11.72 4.26 -4.22
N VAL A 119 -10.97 5.22 -4.77
CA VAL A 119 -10.41 6.34 -3.99
C VAL A 119 -11.52 7.23 -3.42
N ARG A 120 -12.55 7.55 -4.21
CA ARG A 120 -13.71 8.30 -3.74
C ARG A 120 -14.41 7.59 -2.58
N ASN A 121 -14.66 6.28 -2.67
CA ASN A 121 -15.29 5.51 -1.60
C ASN A 121 -14.48 5.58 -0.29
N MET A 122 -13.15 5.49 -0.38
CA MET A 122 -12.29 5.64 0.80
C MET A 122 -12.40 7.04 1.41
N VAL A 123 -12.36 8.09 0.59
CA VAL A 123 -12.49 9.48 1.07
C VAL A 123 -13.87 9.75 1.65
N ASP A 124 -14.94 9.27 1.00
CA ASP A 124 -16.33 9.47 1.47
C ASP A 124 -16.59 8.81 2.83
N ALA A 125 -15.86 7.72 3.12
CA ALA A 125 -15.94 7.02 4.40
C ALA A 125 -15.22 7.73 5.55
N MET A 126 -14.31 8.67 5.28
CA MET A 126 -13.56 9.37 6.33
C MET A 126 -14.39 10.44 7.02
N PRO A 127 -14.17 10.66 8.33
CA PRO A 127 -14.68 11.84 9.02
C PRO A 127 -13.92 13.09 8.56
N GLY A 128 -14.47 14.28 8.85
CA GLY A 128 -13.74 15.53 8.68
C GLY A 128 -12.42 15.50 9.46
N GLY A 129 -11.33 15.92 8.81
CA GLY A 129 -9.97 15.84 9.35
C GLY A 129 -9.27 14.47 9.17
N GLY A 130 -10.00 13.43 8.75
CA GLY A 130 -9.43 12.10 8.50
C GLY A 130 -8.52 12.05 7.28
N HIS A 131 -7.66 11.04 7.21
CA HIS A 131 -6.67 10.89 6.15
C HIS A 131 -6.87 9.64 5.30
N VAL A 132 -6.61 9.78 4.00
CA VAL A 132 -6.42 8.64 3.08
C VAL A 132 -4.97 8.67 2.61
N CYS A 133 -4.22 7.62 2.94
CA CYS A 133 -2.80 7.47 2.66
C CYS A 133 -2.63 6.41 1.58
N LEU A 134 -2.19 6.80 0.38
CA LEU A 134 -2.00 5.92 -0.76
C LEU A 134 -0.53 5.77 -1.11
N LEU A 135 -0.10 4.54 -1.44
CA LEU A 135 1.15 4.26 -2.15
C LEU A 135 0.82 3.36 -3.34
N MET A 136 1.23 3.78 -4.52
CA MET A 136 0.97 3.05 -5.76
C MET A 136 2.23 2.99 -6.64
N PRO A 137 2.37 1.97 -7.52
CA PRO A 137 3.50 1.87 -8.45
C PRO A 137 3.54 3.07 -9.38
N ALA A 138 4.71 3.66 -9.50
CA ALA A 138 4.92 4.87 -10.28
C ALA A 138 5.58 4.61 -11.63
N LEU A 139 5.65 5.69 -12.44
CA LEU A 139 6.35 5.75 -13.71
C LEU A 139 5.76 4.78 -14.76
N PRO A 140 4.75 5.21 -15.53
CA PRO A 140 4.09 4.37 -16.54
C PRO A 140 5.05 3.71 -17.53
N PHE A 141 6.20 4.31 -17.84
CA PHE A 141 7.21 3.71 -18.71
C PHE A 141 7.87 2.45 -18.13
N LEU A 142 7.76 2.21 -16.82
CA LEU A 142 8.24 1.00 -16.15
C LEU A 142 7.25 -0.17 -16.25
N PHE A 143 6.03 0.06 -16.72
CA PHE A 143 5.04 -1.01 -16.87
C PHE A 143 5.59 -2.11 -17.77
N GLY A 144 5.59 -3.33 -17.27
CA GLY A 144 6.18 -4.47 -17.97
C GLY A 144 5.68 -5.82 -17.45
N THR A 145 6.41 -6.88 -17.75
CA THR A 145 5.99 -8.26 -17.46
C THR A 145 5.77 -8.57 -15.98
N LEU A 146 6.41 -7.83 -15.08
CA LEU A 146 6.17 -7.97 -13.64
C LEU A 146 4.83 -7.33 -13.23
N ASP A 147 4.46 -6.19 -13.83
CA ASP A 147 3.14 -5.58 -13.59
C ASP A 147 2.01 -6.44 -14.13
N GLU A 148 2.21 -7.05 -15.31
CA GLU A 148 1.26 -8.02 -15.90
C GLU A 148 1.10 -9.24 -14.98
N LEU A 149 2.21 -9.75 -14.43
CA LEU A 149 2.20 -10.88 -13.51
C LEU A 149 1.42 -10.57 -12.23
N ASP A 150 1.60 -9.34 -11.71
CA ASP A 150 0.93 -8.87 -10.51
C ASP A 150 -0.53 -8.44 -10.77
N GLY A 151 -0.98 -8.41 -12.03
CA GLY A 151 -2.35 -8.04 -12.39
C GLY A 151 -2.63 -6.54 -12.31
N HIS A 152 -1.60 -5.71 -12.50
CA HIS A 152 -1.77 -4.26 -12.51
C HIS A 152 -2.47 -3.80 -13.78
N TYR A 153 -3.44 -2.92 -13.67
CA TYR A 153 -4.00 -2.21 -14.82
C TYR A 153 -3.07 -1.07 -15.28
N ARG A 154 -2.37 -0.41 -14.31
CA ARG A 154 -1.61 0.81 -14.59
C ARG A 154 -0.55 1.11 -13.54
N ARG A 155 0.30 2.09 -13.91
CA ARG A 155 1.20 2.79 -13.01
C ARG A 155 0.90 4.28 -13.02
N TYR A 156 1.30 4.98 -12.00
CA TYR A 156 0.89 6.37 -11.77
C TYR A 156 2.05 7.36 -11.90
N THR A 157 1.70 8.59 -12.22
CA THR A 157 2.54 9.77 -12.01
C THR A 157 1.96 10.58 -10.86
N ARG A 158 2.70 11.57 -10.35
CA ARG A 158 2.11 12.52 -9.39
C ARG A 158 0.84 13.19 -9.95
N ARG A 159 0.85 13.54 -11.25
CA ARG A 159 -0.32 14.16 -11.91
C ARG A 159 -1.53 13.21 -11.91
N THR A 160 -1.35 11.96 -12.35
CA THR A 160 -2.47 11.01 -12.45
C THR A 160 -2.96 10.54 -11.09
N MET A 161 -2.06 10.39 -10.08
CA MET A 161 -2.48 10.15 -8.72
C MET A 161 -3.23 11.35 -8.11
N GLY A 162 -2.73 12.58 -8.34
CA GLY A 162 -3.40 13.79 -7.89
C GLY A 162 -4.82 13.91 -8.44
N ALA A 163 -5.01 13.57 -9.72
CA ALA A 163 -6.31 13.60 -10.38
C ALA A 163 -7.36 12.64 -9.76
N LEU A 164 -6.93 11.59 -9.04
CA LEU A 164 -7.87 10.72 -8.31
C LEU A 164 -8.60 11.45 -7.16
N PHE A 165 -8.03 12.56 -6.70
CA PHE A 165 -8.61 13.38 -5.63
C PHE A 165 -9.36 14.61 -6.14
N ASP A 166 -9.40 14.85 -7.46
CA ASP A 166 -10.06 16.02 -8.03
C ASP A 166 -11.57 16.01 -7.73
N GLY A 167 -12.07 17.13 -7.23
CA GLY A 167 -13.48 17.29 -6.87
C GLY A 167 -13.94 16.54 -5.61
N LEU A 168 -13.01 15.93 -4.85
CA LEU A 168 -13.31 15.35 -3.54
C LEU A 168 -13.26 16.43 -2.44
N PRO A 169 -14.09 16.30 -1.38
CA PRO A 169 -14.11 17.26 -0.27
C PRO A 169 -12.84 17.14 0.58
N GLY A 170 -11.89 18.02 0.38
CA GLY A 170 -10.62 18.00 1.10
C GLY A 170 -9.44 18.50 0.26
N ARG A 171 -8.23 18.15 0.69
CA ARG A 171 -7.02 18.57 0.00
C ARG A 171 -5.92 17.52 0.02
N VAL A 172 -5.10 17.51 -1.01
CA VAL A 172 -3.83 16.77 -1.04
C VAL A 172 -2.84 17.45 -0.10
N VAL A 173 -2.39 16.74 0.94
CA VAL A 173 -1.41 17.22 1.93
C VAL A 173 0.02 16.94 1.48
N LYS A 174 0.24 15.77 0.87
CA LYS A 174 1.54 15.35 0.33
C LYS A 174 1.33 14.58 -0.96
N LEU A 175 2.24 14.80 -1.93
CA LEU A 175 2.25 14.09 -3.20
C LEU A 175 3.68 14.07 -3.76
N TYR A 176 4.36 12.92 -3.68
CA TYR A 176 5.76 12.80 -4.05
C TYR A 176 6.13 11.39 -4.49
N TYR A 177 7.27 11.26 -5.17
CA TYR A 177 7.83 9.97 -5.54
C TYR A 177 8.65 9.39 -4.39
N PHE A 178 8.70 8.06 -4.34
CA PHE A 178 9.33 7.28 -3.29
C PHE A 178 10.09 6.09 -3.89
N ASN A 179 11.23 5.70 -3.29
CA ASN A 179 12.06 4.58 -3.68
C ASN A 179 12.70 4.77 -5.08
N LEU A 180 13.53 5.79 -5.22
CA LEU A 180 14.26 6.06 -6.47
C LEU A 180 15.16 4.90 -6.88
N ILE A 181 15.84 4.27 -5.91
CA ILE A 181 16.81 3.21 -6.18
C ILE A 181 16.19 1.93 -6.76
N GLY A 182 14.89 1.72 -6.52
CA GLY A 182 14.16 0.59 -7.10
C GLY A 182 13.96 0.70 -8.63
N VAL A 183 14.03 1.93 -9.18
CA VAL A 183 13.72 2.21 -10.59
C VAL A 183 14.62 1.43 -11.57
N PRO A 184 15.96 1.46 -11.46
CA PRO A 184 16.83 0.72 -12.37
C PRO A 184 16.60 -0.79 -12.31
N GLY A 185 16.45 -1.34 -11.10
CA GLY A 185 16.23 -2.77 -10.90
C GLY A 185 14.94 -3.25 -11.53
N TRP A 186 13.85 -2.51 -11.35
CA TRP A 186 12.55 -2.84 -11.95
C TRP A 186 12.57 -2.71 -13.49
N PHE A 187 13.18 -1.63 -14.00
CA PHE A 187 13.33 -1.44 -15.45
C PHE A 187 14.06 -2.61 -16.10
N VAL A 188 15.22 -2.99 -15.56
CA VAL A 188 16.01 -4.11 -16.10
C VAL A 188 15.21 -5.41 -16.06
N LYS A 189 14.59 -5.75 -14.92
CA LYS A 189 13.89 -7.03 -14.76
C LYS A 189 12.58 -7.10 -15.53
N GLY A 190 11.76 -6.05 -15.46
CA GLY A 190 10.44 -6.04 -16.07
C GLY A 190 10.44 -5.72 -17.57
N ARG A 191 11.33 -4.81 -18.01
CA ARG A 191 11.34 -4.30 -19.39
C ARG A 191 12.42 -4.94 -20.26
N VAL A 192 13.64 -5.11 -19.74
CA VAL A 192 14.76 -5.65 -20.50
C VAL A 192 14.77 -7.17 -20.45
N LEU A 193 14.84 -7.76 -19.26
CA LEU A 193 14.89 -9.21 -19.07
C LEU A 193 13.51 -9.89 -19.16
N LYS A 194 12.43 -9.11 -19.13
CA LYS A 194 11.05 -9.58 -19.22
C LYS A 194 10.76 -10.75 -18.26
N GLN A 195 11.24 -10.64 -17.03
CA GLN A 195 11.03 -11.67 -16.01
C GLN A 195 9.53 -11.82 -15.72
N ARG A 196 9.11 -13.08 -15.46
CA ARG A 196 7.74 -13.45 -15.09
C ARG A 196 7.72 -14.18 -13.75
N ARG A 197 8.56 -13.77 -12.81
CA ARG A 197 8.59 -14.28 -11.43
C ARG A 197 9.34 -13.31 -10.52
N HIS A 198 8.91 -13.22 -9.27
CA HIS A 198 9.64 -12.52 -8.22
C HIS A 198 10.74 -13.41 -7.65
N THR A 199 11.96 -12.88 -7.56
CA THR A 199 13.13 -13.58 -7.00
C THR A 199 13.55 -12.98 -5.66
N ASN A 200 14.17 -13.80 -4.80
CA ASN A 200 14.63 -13.35 -3.47
C ASN A 200 15.75 -12.31 -3.54
N ASP A 201 16.53 -12.30 -4.63
CA ASP A 201 17.65 -11.38 -4.79
C ASP A 201 17.23 -9.91 -4.73
N ASN A 202 16.00 -9.60 -5.19
CA ASN A 202 15.45 -8.25 -5.15
C ASN A 202 15.36 -7.72 -3.72
N TYR A 203 14.90 -8.56 -2.79
CA TYR A 203 14.72 -8.20 -1.39
C TYR A 203 16.07 -8.10 -0.69
N ALA A 204 17.01 -8.99 -0.99
CA ALA A 204 18.37 -8.97 -0.43
C ALA A 204 19.11 -7.68 -0.83
N ILE A 205 19.10 -7.34 -2.12
CA ILE A 205 19.73 -6.11 -2.63
C ILE A 205 19.07 -4.88 -2.01
N MET A 206 17.74 -4.80 -2.00
CA MET A 206 17.01 -3.68 -1.42
C MET A 206 17.37 -3.52 0.05
N ASN A 207 17.32 -4.60 0.85
CA ASN A 207 17.61 -4.56 2.27
C ASN A 207 19.08 -4.14 2.57
N ALA A 208 20.02 -4.56 1.73
CA ALA A 208 21.44 -4.15 1.86
C ALA A 208 21.64 -2.65 1.58
N LEU A 209 20.85 -2.08 0.68
CA LEU A 209 20.96 -0.67 0.26
C LEU A 209 20.17 0.28 1.15
N LEU A 210 19.11 -0.20 1.82
CA LEU A 210 18.22 0.64 2.64
C LEU A 210 18.93 1.50 3.69
N PRO A 211 19.97 1.04 4.43
CA PRO A 211 20.66 1.86 5.43
C PRO A 211 21.26 3.14 4.86
N VAL A 212 21.67 3.12 3.58
CA VAL A 212 22.27 4.27 2.89
C VAL A 212 21.20 5.09 2.16
N VAL A 213 20.31 4.41 1.47
CA VAL A 213 19.30 5.06 0.61
C VAL A 213 18.26 5.82 1.42
N ARG A 214 17.76 5.22 2.49
CA ARG A 214 16.68 5.78 3.33
C ARG A 214 17.05 7.18 3.88
N PRO A 215 18.19 7.42 4.54
CA PRO A 215 18.53 8.75 5.02
C PRO A 215 18.70 9.75 3.88
N LEU A 216 19.30 9.35 2.75
CA LEU A 216 19.48 10.22 1.60
C LEU A 216 18.14 10.61 0.96
N GLU A 217 17.26 9.66 0.74
CA GLU A 217 15.96 9.92 0.10
C GLU A 217 15.02 10.73 1.02
N ASN A 218 15.16 10.61 2.34
CA ASN A 218 14.43 11.46 3.28
C ASN A 218 14.88 12.93 3.29
N LEU A 219 16.12 13.21 2.86
CA LEU A 219 16.64 14.57 2.74
C LEU A 219 16.25 15.26 1.43
N ILE A 220 16.13 14.49 0.35
CA ILE A 220 15.82 14.98 -0.97
C ILE A 220 14.50 14.38 -1.44
N SER A 221 13.54 15.21 -1.89
CA SER A 221 12.36 14.71 -2.58
C SER A 221 12.78 14.26 -3.98
N PRO A 222 12.90 12.96 -4.27
CA PRO A 222 13.41 12.51 -5.55
C PRO A 222 12.45 12.92 -6.68
N PRO A 223 12.97 13.30 -7.86
CA PRO A 223 12.14 13.67 -9.00
C PRO A 223 11.40 12.48 -9.64
N LEU A 224 11.87 11.27 -9.36
CA LEU A 224 11.35 9.97 -9.81
C LEU A 224 11.40 8.96 -8.66
N GLY A 225 10.59 7.90 -8.75
CA GLY A 225 10.62 6.79 -7.77
C GLY A 225 9.80 5.60 -8.25
N MET A 226 10.08 4.45 -7.68
CA MET A 226 9.32 3.21 -7.97
C MET A 226 7.85 3.34 -7.61
N SER A 227 7.57 4.13 -6.56
CA SER A 227 6.22 4.38 -6.09
C SER A 227 5.94 5.88 -6.04
N VAL A 228 4.67 6.22 -6.07
CA VAL A 228 4.15 7.55 -5.78
C VAL A 228 3.31 7.47 -4.51
N ILE A 229 3.49 8.42 -3.61
CA ILE A 229 2.76 8.53 -2.35
C ILE A 229 1.84 9.75 -2.43
N GLY A 230 0.57 9.55 -2.09
CA GLY A 230 -0.44 10.58 -1.96
C GLY A 230 -1.09 10.54 -0.59
N ILE A 231 -1.11 11.67 0.10
CA ILE A 231 -1.80 11.84 1.38
C ILE A 231 -2.91 12.88 1.15
N PHE A 232 -4.13 12.45 1.34
CA PHE A 232 -5.31 13.31 1.25
C PHE A 232 -5.91 13.48 2.65
N ARG A 233 -6.30 14.71 2.99
CA ARG A 233 -7.04 15.03 4.20
C ARG A 233 -8.43 15.52 3.82
N LYS A 234 -9.44 14.86 4.34
CA LYS A 234 -10.84 15.28 4.20
C LYS A 234 -11.10 16.54 5.02
N ASP A 235 -11.91 17.47 4.49
CA ASP A 235 -12.35 18.66 5.21
C ASP A 235 -13.32 18.36 6.35
#